data_f3cdc2449d5900faa2851942cb716f78
#
_entry.id   f3cdc2449d5900faa2851942cb716f78
#
_cell.length_a   1.000
_cell.length_b   1.000
_cell.length_c   1.000
_cell.angle_alpha   90.00
_cell.angle_beta   90.00
_cell.angle_gamma   90.00
#
_symmetry.space_group_name_H-M   'P 1'
#
loop_
_entity.id
_entity.type
_entity.pdbx_description
1 polymer ?
#
loop_
_entity_poly.entity_id
_entity_poly.type
_entity_poly.pdbx_seq_one_letter_code
_entity_poly.pdbx_strand_id
1 'polypeptide(L)'
;VRLALFQIGDNADESAYASAVIRKCGLLGVEAELHRFPEDVTSDEYLAAFRKANGNDEVDGLLLLQPLPRHIEAETIKREIHPAKDVDGFGYTNMAYLYAGDRRALPPCTAQAVIEILEHTGVELSGINAAVVGRSPVVGKPLSLLLLARNATVTMCHSRTRDLADICRRADLLVSAT
;
A
#
# COMPACT_ATOMS: atom_id res chain seq x y z
N VAL A 1 -9.18 -2.31 18.75
CA VAL A 1 -8.51 -1.73 17.57
C VAL A 1 -9.57 -1.25 16.60
N ARG A 2 -9.46 0.02 16.18
CA ARG A 2 -10.41 0.66 15.27
C ARG A 2 -9.73 1.12 13.99
N LEU A 3 -10.28 0.69 12.85
CA LEU A 3 -9.83 1.05 11.51
C LEU A 3 -10.88 1.98 10.84
N ALA A 4 -10.47 3.15 10.40
CA ALA A 4 -11.30 4.02 9.58
C ALA A 4 -10.98 3.83 8.10
N LEU A 5 -11.97 3.43 7.30
CA LEU A 5 -11.88 3.30 5.85
C LEU A 5 -12.50 4.53 5.19
N PHE A 6 -11.82 5.08 4.19
CA PHE A 6 -12.28 6.24 3.43
C PHE A 6 -12.54 5.85 1.98
N GLN A 7 -13.78 6.01 1.51
CA GLN A 7 -14.20 5.71 0.14
C GLN A 7 -14.87 6.93 -0.48
N ILE A 8 -14.52 7.25 -1.72
CA ILE A 8 -15.18 8.32 -2.52
C ILE A 8 -15.91 7.66 -3.68
N GLY A 9 -17.18 8.02 -3.85
CA GLY A 9 -18.03 7.43 -4.87
C GLY A 9 -18.57 6.05 -4.48
N ASP A 10 -19.14 5.37 -5.48
CA ASP A 10 -19.79 4.06 -5.31
C ASP A 10 -19.32 3.07 -6.39
N ASN A 11 -18.03 3.06 -6.67
CA ASN A 11 -17.43 2.09 -7.57
C ASN A 11 -17.63 0.67 -7.02
N ALA A 12 -18.12 -0.25 -7.85
CA ALA A 12 -18.45 -1.60 -7.43
C ALA A 12 -17.25 -2.38 -6.90
N ASP A 13 -16.08 -2.23 -7.53
CA ASP A 13 -14.86 -2.93 -7.13
C ASP A 13 -14.32 -2.41 -5.78
N GLU A 14 -14.34 -1.09 -5.58
CA GLU A 14 -13.95 -0.47 -4.32
C GLU A 14 -14.91 -0.83 -3.19
N SER A 15 -16.22 -0.85 -3.46
CA SER A 15 -17.24 -1.22 -2.50
C SER A 15 -17.15 -2.70 -2.11
N ALA A 16 -16.84 -3.58 -3.05
CA ALA A 16 -16.57 -4.99 -2.80
C ALA A 16 -15.31 -5.17 -1.94
N TYR A 17 -14.25 -4.41 -2.24
CA TYR A 17 -13.02 -4.43 -1.45
C TYR A 17 -13.25 -3.92 -0.01
N ALA A 18 -13.90 -2.76 0.15
CA ALA A 18 -14.25 -2.24 1.47
C ALA A 18 -15.06 -3.24 2.31
N SER A 19 -16.06 -3.88 1.68
CA SER A 19 -16.88 -4.91 2.32
C SER A 19 -16.04 -6.12 2.75
N ALA A 20 -15.08 -6.55 1.94
CA ALA A 20 -14.18 -7.64 2.25
C ALA A 20 -13.25 -7.29 3.42
N VAL A 21 -12.72 -6.06 3.47
CA VAL A 21 -11.90 -5.56 4.58
C VAL A 21 -12.71 -5.55 5.86
N ILE A 22 -13.91 -4.95 5.87
CA ILE A 22 -14.78 -4.87 7.06
C ILE A 22 -15.09 -6.28 7.59
N ARG A 23 -15.45 -7.21 6.70
CA ARG A 23 -15.72 -8.60 7.10
C ARG A 23 -14.50 -9.27 7.73
N LYS A 24 -13.30 -9.07 7.15
CA LYS A 24 -12.05 -9.61 7.71
C LYS A 24 -11.72 -9.00 9.06
N CYS A 25 -11.85 -7.69 9.19
CA CYS A 25 -11.68 -6.98 10.46
C CYS A 25 -12.59 -7.56 11.55
N GLY A 26 -13.87 -7.75 11.24
CA GLY A 26 -14.82 -8.35 12.18
C GLY A 26 -14.43 -9.76 12.66
N LEU A 27 -13.86 -10.60 11.77
CA LEU A 27 -13.34 -11.93 12.15
C LEU A 27 -12.12 -11.86 13.08
N LEU A 28 -11.39 -10.78 13.04
CA LEU A 28 -10.17 -10.55 13.83
C LEU A 28 -10.42 -9.70 15.09
N GLY A 29 -11.67 -9.32 15.36
CA GLY A 29 -12.01 -8.43 16.49
C GLY A 29 -11.57 -6.99 16.29
N VAL A 30 -11.33 -6.56 15.04
CA VAL A 30 -11.04 -5.18 14.66
C VAL A 30 -12.35 -4.49 14.27
N GLU A 31 -12.66 -3.37 14.92
CA GLU A 31 -13.78 -2.52 14.54
C GLU A 31 -13.41 -1.72 13.30
N ALA A 32 -14.15 -1.87 12.20
CA ALA A 32 -13.89 -1.16 10.95
C ALA A 32 -15.08 -0.27 10.60
N GLU A 33 -14.82 1.04 10.48
CA GLU A 33 -15.81 2.06 10.16
C GLU A 33 -15.59 2.60 8.75
N LEU A 34 -16.64 2.56 7.90
CA LEU A 34 -16.59 3.08 6.54
C LEU A 34 -17.10 4.52 6.49
N HIS A 35 -16.22 5.46 6.19
CA HIS A 35 -16.53 6.84 5.84
C HIS A 35 -16.71 6.95 4.32
N ARG A 36 -17.98 7.02 3.88
CA ARG A 36 -18.31 7.13 2.45
C ARG A 36 -18.62 8.58 2.09
N PHE A 37 -18.02 9.03 1.00
CA PHE A 37 -18.19 10.37 0.46
C PHE A 37 -18.80 10.31 -0.94
N PRO A 38 -19.61 11.29 -1.34
CA PRO A 38 -20.09 11.41 -2.72
C PRO A 38 -18.92 11.66 -3.68
N GLU A 39 -19.10 11.34 -4.96
CA GLU A 39 -18.06 11.48 -5.98
C GLU A 39 -17.59 12.93 -6.17
N ASP A 40 -18.48 13.89 -5.92
CA ASP A 40 -18.24 15.32 -6.01
C ASP A 40 -17.85 15.97 -4.68
N VAL A 41 -17.49 15.20 -3.65
CA VAL A 41 -17.00 15.74 -2.37
C VAL A 41 -15.85 16.71 -2.61
N THR A 42 -15.88 17.87 -1.98
CA THR A 42 -14.78 18.83 -2.11
C THR A 42 -13.51 18.33 -1.41
N SER A 43 -12.34 18.78 -1.89
CA SER A 43 -11.07 18.46 -1.23
C SER A 43 -11.06 18.92 0.22
N ASP A 44 -11.60 20.08 0.52
CA ASP A 44 -11.65 20.63 1.88
C ASP A 44 -12.50 19.78 2.83
N GLU A 45 -13.66 19.32 2.38
CA GLU A 45 -14.55 18.45 3.17
C GLU A 45 -13.90 17.10 3.42
N TYR A 46 -13.29 16.50 2.40
CA TYR A 46 -12.58 15.22 2.54
C TYR A 46 -11.38 15.36 3.49
N LEU A 47 -10.55 16.40 3.32
CA LEU A 47 -9.41 16.68 4.19
C LEU A 47 -9.82 16.96 5.63
N ALA A 48 -10.95 17.66 5.85
CA ALA A 48 -11.46 17.91 7.19
C ALA A 48 -11.84 16.59 7.90
N ALA A 49 -12.54 15.69 7.20
CA ALA A 49 -12.88 14.37 7.73
C ALA A 49 -11.63 13.52 7.97
N PHE A 50 -10.67 13.51 7.04
CA PHE A 50 -9.38 12.83 7.18
C PHE A 50 -8.64 13.35 8.43
N ARG A 51 -8.46 14.66 8.59
CA ARG A 51 -7.75 15.25 9.73
C ARG A 51 -8.42 14.92 11.06
N LYS A 52 -9.77 14.88 11.08
CA LYS A 52 -10.52 14.46 12.27
C LYS A 52 -10.19 13.04 12.67
N ALA A 53 -10.19 12.09 11.73
CA ALA A 53 -9.86 10.70 12.01
C ALA A 53 -8.36 10.52 12.33
N ASN A 54 -7.48 11.24 11.62
CA ASN A 54 -6.03 11.19 11.83
C ASN A 54 -5.63 11.69 13.22
N GLY A 55 -6.32 12.70 13.75
CA GLY A 55 -6.09 13.26 15.09
C GLY A 55 -6.90 12.58 16.21
N ASN A 56 -7.75 11.61 15.92
CA ASN A 56 -8.56 10.93 16.93
C ASN A 56 -7.79 9.74 17.54
N ASP A 57 -7.47 9.80 18.83
CA ASP A 57 -6.73 8.75 19.54
C ASP A 57 -7.49 7.42 19.63
N GLU A 58 -8.81 7.39 19.39
CA GLU A 58 -9.59 6.17 19.33
C GLU A 58 -9.49 5.43 17.98
N VAL A 59 -8.90 6.05 16.97
CA VAL A 59 -8.65 5.44 15.64
C VAL A 59 -7.21 4.97 15.58
N ASP A 60 -7.01 3.67 15.43
CA ASP A 60 -5.68 3.04 15.36
C ASP A 60 -5.13 2.97 13.94
N GLY A 61 -6.00 2.94 12.92
CA GLY A 61 -5.59 2.82 11.52
C GLY A 61 -6.47 3.60 10.56
N LEU A 62 -5.87 4.07 9.47
CA LEU A 62 -6.52 4.75 8.35
C LEU A 62 -6.23 4.02 7.06
N LEU A 63 -7.28 3.61 6.35
CA LEU A 63 -7.20 3.02 5.02
C LEU A 63 -7.97 3.91 4.03
N LEU A 64 -7.25 4.55 3.14
CA LEU A 64 -7.84 5.38 2.09
C LEU A 64 -7.89 4.57 0.80
N LEU A 65 -9.10 4.32 0.28
CA LEU A 65 -9.26 3.56 -0.96
C LEU A 65 -8.72 4.36 -2.15
N GLN A 66 -7.98 3.68 -3.00
CA GLN A 66 -7.29 4.26 -4.16
C GLN A 66 -7.91 3.72 -5.45
N PRO A 67 -7.87 4.52 -6.54
CA PRO A 67 -7.24 5.83 -6.67
C PRO A 67 -8.10 6.97 -6.13
N LEU A 68 -7.51 7.94 -5.46
CA LEU A 68 -8.23 9.17 -5.10
C LEU A 68 -8.55 9.99 -6.36
N PRO A 69 -9.76 10.59 -6.47
CA PRO A 69 -10.09 11.50 -7.55
C PRO A 69 -9.10 12.66 -7.66
N ARG A 70 -8.89 13.16 -8.88
CA ARG A 70 -7.86 14.20 -9.16
C ARG A 70 -8.08 15.52 -8.41
N HIS A 71 -9.31 15.83 -8.02
CA HIS A 71 -9.65 17.05 -7.29
C HIS A 71 -9.33 16.97 -5.80
N ILE A 72 -9.02 15.78 -5.29
CA ILE A 72 -8.60 15.61 -3.90
C ILE A 72 -7.09 15.82 -3.77
N GLU A 73 -6.67 16.64 -2.82
CA GLU A 73 -5.27 16.94 -2.55
C GLU A 73 -4.52 15.79 -1.87
N ALA A 74 -4.30 14.71 -2.61
CA ALA A 74 -3.60 13.51 -2.12
C ALA A 74 -2.23 13.83 -1.51
N GLU A 75 -1.53 14.85 -2.02
CA GLU A 75 -0.21 15.26 -1.53
C GLU A 75 -0.27 15.82 -0.10
N THR A 76 -1.33 16.52 0.24
CA THR A 76 -1.57 16.99 1.61
C THR A 76 -1.78 15.82 2.55
N ILE A 77 -2.58 14.83 2.16
CA ILE A 77 -2.81 13.62 2.96
C ILE A 77 -1.50 12.86 3.20
N LYS A 78 -0.68 12.66 2.16
CA LYS A 78 0.62 11.96 2.28
C LYS A 78 1.58 12.62 3.25
N ARG A 79 1.51 13.96 3.40
CA ARG A 79 2.33 14.70 4.35
C ARG A 79 1.79 14.66 5.77
N GLU A 80 0.47 14.65 5.92
CA GLU A 80 -0.19 14.82 7.21
C GLU A 80 -0.56 13.51 7.91
N ILE A 81 -0.69 12.40 7.17
CA ILE A 81 -1.09 11.11 7.75
C ILE A 81 -0.11 10.69 8.86
N HIS A 82 -0.65 10.34 10.02
CA HIS A 82 0.16 9.87 11.13
C HIS A 82 0.78 8.51 10.77
N PRO A 83 2.11 8.37 10.82
CA PRO A 83 2.78 7.18 10.29
C PRO A 83 2.36 5.87 10.97
N ALA A 84 1.99 5.89 12.25
CA ALA A 84 1.49 4.71 12.95
C ALA A 84 0.05 4.34 12.61
N LYS A 85 -0.71 5.24 11.97
CA LYS A 85 -2.09 4.99 11.51
C LYS A 85 -2.19 4.70 10.02
N ASP A 86 -1.14 4.95 9.27
CA ASP A 86 -1.05 4.75 7.83
C ASP A 86 -0.86 3.26 7.50
N VAL A 87 -1.93 2.48 7.55
CA VAL A 87 -1.87 1.02 7.44
C VAL A 87 -1.52 0.50 6.04
N ASP A 88 -1.53 1.36 5.02
CA ASP A 88 -1.18 0.98 3.64
C ASP A 88 0.07 1.69 3.11
N GLY A 89 0.85 2.32 3.99
CA GLY A 89 2.12 2.94 3.63
C GLY A 89 2.00 4.06 2.57
N PHE A 90 0.87 4.76 2.57
CA PHE A 90 0.55 5.80 1.60
C PHE A 90 1.33 7.10 1.86
N GLY A 91 1.65 7.36 3.12
CA GLY A 91 2.30 8.59 3.59
C GLY A 91 3.80 8.63 3.36
N TYR A 92 4.33 9.83 3.17
CA TYR A 92 5.75 10.04 2.92
C TYR A 92 6.65 9.56 4.06
N THR A 93 6.19 9.61 5.31
CA THR A 93 6.98 9.15 6.46
C THR A 93 7.21 7.65 6.39
N ASN A 94 6.17 6.84 6.11
CA ASN A 94 6.33 5.40 5.92
C ASN A 94 7.15 5.04 4.69
N MET A 95 7.00 5.79 3.60
CA MET A 95 7.86 5.63 2.42
C MET A 95 9.34 5.90 2.75
N ALA A 96 9.63 6.93 3.55
CA ALA A 96 10.99 7.24 4.01
C ALA A 96 11.53 6.17 4.96
N TYR A 97 10.74 5.69 5.90
CA TYR A 97 11.11 4.57 6.78
C TYR A 97 11.43 3.30 5.98
N LEU A 98 10.57 2.96 5.02
CA LEU A 98 10.80 1.80 4.16
C LEU A 98 12.10 1.93 3.35
N TYR A 99 12.34 3.11 2.76
CA TYR A 99 13.58 3.39 2.03
C TYR A 99 14.82 3.26 2.93
N ALA A 100 14.74 3.73 4.16
CA ALA A 100 15.84 3.69 5.14
C ALA A 100 16.03 2.31 5.79
N GLY A 101 15.15 1.33 5.54
CA GLY A 101 15.14 0.06 6.25
C GLY A 101 14.78 0.19 7.73
N ASP A 102 14.06 1.23 8.10
CA ASP A 102 13.63 1.48 9.47
C ASP A 102 12.49 0.51 9.85
N ARG A 103 12.61 -0.15 11.00
CA ARG A 103 11.64 -1.14 11.50
C ARG A 103 10.25 -0.56 11.82
N ARG A 104 10.13 0.76 11.88
CA ARG A 104 8.85 1.46 12.06
C ARG A 104 8.02 1.55 10.78
N ALA A 105 8.61 1.23 9.65
CA ALA A 105 7.90 1.29 8.37
C ALA A 105 6.68 0.39 8.37
N LEU A 106 5.55 0.94 7.96
CA LEU A 106 4.36 0.19 7.54
C LEU A 106 4.35 0.19 6.01
N PRO A 107 4.79 -0.89 5.35
CA PRO A 107 4.82 -0.94 3.89
C PRO A 107 3.41 -1.11 3.31
N PRO A 108 3.19 -0.75 2.03
CA PRO A 108 1.93 -1.03 1.36
C PRO A 108 1.55 -2.50 1.47
N CYS A 109 0.29 -2.76 1.83
CA CYS A 109 -0.22 -4.10 2.13
C CYS A 109 0.00 -5.10 0.98
N THR A 110 -0.17 -4.67 -0.28
CA THR A 110 0.06 -5.53 -1.45
C THR A 110 1.53 -5.96 -1.57
N ALA A 111 2.46 -5.04 -1.34
CA ALA A 111 3.89 -5.36 -1.39
C ALA A 111 4.29 -6.31 -0.24
N GLN A 112 3.77 -6.06 0.96
CA GLN A 112 4.00 -6.92 2.12
C GLN A 112 3.39 -8.32 1.90
N ALA A 113 2.19 -8.41 1.33
CA ALA A 113 1.54 -9.69 1.05
C ALA A 113 2.36 -10.58 0.11
N VAL A 114 3.05 -10.02 -0.88
CA VAL A 114 3.95 -10.79 -1.75
C VAL A 114 5.07 -11.42 -0.92
N ILE A 115 5.67 -10.68 -0.01
CA ILE A 115 6.73 -11.18 0.87
C ILE A 115 6.20 -12.29 1.78
N GLU A 116 5.05 -12.08 2.41
CA GLU A 116 4.41 -13.10 3.27
C GLU A 116 4.12 -14.40 2.52
N ILE A 117 3.66 -14.31 1.27
CA ILE A 117 3.43 -15.48 0.42
C ILE A 117 4.75 -16.21 0.13
N LEU A 118 5.81 -15.48 -0.23
CA LEU A 118 7.11 -16.07 -0.54
C LEU A 118 7.71 -16.77 0.69
N GLU A 119 7.69 -16.13 1.84
CA GLU A 119 8.17 -16.68 3.11
C GLU A 119 7.33 -17.89 3.54
N HIS A 120 5.99 -17.81 3.43
CA HIS A 120 5.10 -18.93 3.76
C HIS A 120 5.30 -20.14 2.86
N THR A 121 5.64 -19.93 1.59
CA THR A 121 5.92 -21.01 0.64
C THR A 121 7.37 -21.56 0.73
N GLY A 122 8.17 -21.01 1.64
CA GLY A 122 9.54 -21.47 1.88
C GLY A 122 10.55 -21.05 0.82
N VAL A 123 10.26 -19.98 0.06
CA VAL A 123 11.20 -19.45 -0.93
C VAL A 123 12.35 -18.75 -0.20
N GLU A 124 13.57 -19.25 -0.37
CA GLU A 124 14.78 -18.57 0.11
C GLU A 124 15.06 -17.34 -0.76
N LEU A 125 15.01 -16.16 -0.15
CA LEU A 125 15.18 -14.88 -0.86
C LEU A 125 16.62 -14.38 -0.89
N SER A 126 17.47 -14.86 0.01
CA SER A 126 18.86 -14.41 0.10
C SER A 126 19.68 -14.88 -1.10
N GLY A 127 20.32 -13.95 -1.79
CA GLY A 127 21.20 -14.23 -2.93
C GLY A 127 20.51 -14.47 -4.27
N ILE A 128 19.17 -14.50 -4.33
CA ILE A 128 18.45 -14.69 -5.61
C ILE A 128 18.41 -13.42 -6.46
N ASN A 129 18.18 -13.61 -7.77
CA ASN A 129 17.92 -12.53 -8.71
C ASN A 129 16.40 -12.37 -8.88
N ALA A 130 15.85 -11.26 -8.42
CA ALA A 130 14.44 -10.96 -8.54
C ALA A 130 14.18 -9.91 -9.62
N ALA A 131 13.27 -10.17 -10.55
CA ALA A 131 12.75 -9.21 -11.50
C ALA A 131 11.36 -8.73 -11.08
N VAL A 132 11.22 -7.42 -10.83
CA VAL A 132 9.94 -6.79 -10.52
C VAL A 132 9.49 -5.96 -11.72
N VAL A 133 8.45 -6.40 -12.40
CA VAL A 133 7.89 -5.73 -13.58
C VAL A 133 6.79 -4.79 -13.13
N GLY A 134 7.09 -3.50 -13.05
CA GLY A 134 6.25 -2.44 -12.53
C GLY A 134 7.03 -1.56 -11.56
N ARG A 135 6.74 -0.24 -11.58
CA ARG A 135 7.44 0.75 -10.73
C ARG A 135 6.48 1.71 -10.03
N SER A 136 5.29 1.22 -9.73
CA SER A 136 4.33 2.03 -8.99
C SER A 136 4.84 2.32 -7.57
N PRO A 137 4.44 3.44 -6.97
CA PRO A 137 4.77 3.73 -5.58
C PRO A 137 4.04 2.82 -4.57
N VAL A 138 2.99 2.11 -5.02
CA VAL A 138 2.14 1.28 -4.17
C VAL A 138 2.59 -0.18 -4.15
N VAL A 139 3.18 -0.70 -5.25
CA VAL A 139 3.57 -2.11 -5.33
C VAL A 139 5.04 -2.26 -5.73
N GLY A 140 5.41 -1.85 -6.95
CA GLY A 140 6.71 -2.19 -7.52
C GLY A 140 7.90 -1.64 -6.73
N LYS A 141 7.89 -0.35 -6.41
CA LYS A 141 8.96 0.27 -5.61
C LYS A 141 9.06 -0.30 -4.20
N PRO A 142 7.97 -0.33 -3.40
CA PRO A 142 8.04 -0.88 -2.05
C PRO A 142 8.44 -2.36 -2.04
N LEU A 143 7.92 -3.18 -2.94
CA LEU A 143 8.31 -4.58 -3.03
C LEU A 143 9.80 -4.75 -3.34
N SER A 144 10.34 -3.91 -4.23
CA SER A 144 11.78 -3.95 -4.54
C SER A 144 12.64 -3.67 -3.30
N LEU A 145 12.22 -2.73 -2.44
CA LEU A 145 12.90 -2.43 -1.19
C LEU A 145 12.76 -3.58 -0.16
N LEU A 146 11.58 -4.19 -0.09
CA LEU A 146 11.35 -5.35 0.80
C LEU A 146 12.16 -6.58 0.40
N LEU A 147 12.31 -6.85 -0.90
CA LEU A 147 13.17 -7.92 -1.43
C LEU A 147 14.65 -7.61 -1.18
N LEU A 148 15.08 -6.37 -1.41
CA LEU A 148 16.44 -5.93 -1.12
C LEU A 148 16.78 -6.11 0.36
N ALA A 149 15.88 -5.77 1.26
CA ALA A 149 16.05 -5.96 2.71
C ALA A 149 16.20 -7.43 3.12
N ARG A 150 15.82 -8.36 2.23
CA ARG A 150 15.99 -9.82 2.37
C ARG A 150 17.18 -10.37 1.60
N ASN A 151 18.11 -9.50 1.23
CA ASN A 151 19.34 -9.82 0.49
C ASN A 151 19.13 -10.35 -0.94
N ALA A 152 17.98 -10.09 -1.57
CA ALA A 152 17.80 -10.37 -2.98
C ALA A 152 18.48 -9.32 -3.85
N THR A 153 18.99 -9.71 -5.00
CA THR A 153 19.41 -8.77 -6.06
C THR A 153 18.19 -8.42 -6.90
N VAL A 154 17.80 -7.14 -6.92
CA VAL A 154 16.54 -6.73 -7.54
C VAL A 154 16.76 -5.95 -8.82
N THR A 155 16.13 -6.40 -9.90
CA THR A 155 16.00 -5.66 -11.16
C THR A 155 14.57 -5.14 -11.32
N MET A 156 14.41 -3.80 -11.22
CA MET A 156 13.11 -3.17 -11.44
C MET A 156 12.91 -2.87 -12.93
N CYS A 157 11.87 -3.45 -13.53
CA CYS A 157 11.52 -3.30 -14.93
C CYS A 157 10.27 -2.42 -15.11
N HIS A 158 10.15 -1.80 -16.27
CA HIS A 158 9.04 -0.93 -16.63
C HIS A 158 8.83 -0.87 -18.16
N SER A 159 7.83 -0.14 -18.63
CA SER A 159 7.46 -0.05 -20.06
C SER A 159 8.57 0.42 -21.00
N ARG A 160 9.68 0.98 -20.49
CA ARG A 160 10.84 1.39 -21.29
C ARG A 160 12.06 0.50 -21.06
N THR A 161 11.92 -0.62 -20.35
CA THR A 161 13.00 -1.59 -20.14
C THR A 161 13.30 -2.28 -21.47
N ARG A 162 14.58 -2.26 -21.89
CA ARG A 162 15.05 -3.01 -23.05
C ARG A 162 15.22 -4.48 -22.66
N ASP A 163 14.99 -5.36 -23.62
CA ASP A 163 15.22 -6.80 -23.47
C ASP A 163 14.51 -7.41 -22.24
N LEU A 164 13.30 -6.91 -21.92
CA LEU A 164 12.51 -7.31 -20.76
C LEU A 164 12.37 -8.85 -20.66
N ALA A 165 12.08 -9.50 -21.78
CA ALA A 165 11.92 -10.96 -21.82
C ALA A 165 13.18 -11.72 -21.38
N ASP A 166 14.36 -11.17 -21.71
CA ASP A 166 15.64 -11.78 -21.31
C ASP A 166 15.94 -11.56 -19.83
N ILE A 167 15.64 -10.38 -19.29
CA ILE A 167 15.73 -10.10 -17.85
C ILE A 167 14.82 -11.06 -17.08
N CYS A 168 13.54 -11.18 -17.47
CA CYS A 168 12.59 -12.06 -16.82
C CYS A 168 13.02 -13.53 -16.87
N ARG A 169 13.58 -13.97 -17.99
CA ARG A 169 14.01 -15.37 -18.19
C ARG A 169 15.20 -15.77 -17.32
N ARG A 170 16.05 -14.80 -16.96
CA ARG A 170 17.24 -15.02 -16.12
C ARG A 170 16.98 -14.80 -14.63
N ALA A 171 15.79 -14.33 -14.27
CA ALA A 171 15.43 -14.14 -12.87
C ALA A 171 15.02 -15.47 -12.21
N ASP A 172 15.42 -15.65 -10.96
CA ASP A 172 14.98 -16.76 -10.10
C ASP A 172 13.56 -16.50 -9.59
N LEU A 173 13.20 -15.22 -9.38
CA LEU A 173 11.89 -14.77 -8.98
C LEU A 173 11.39 -13.69 -9.95
N LEU A 174 10.19 -13.88 -10.47
CA LEU A 174 9.51 -12.90 -11.30
C LEU A 174 8.21 -12.43 -10.63
N VAL A 175 8.08 -11.12 -10.41
CA VAL A 175 6.85 -10.50 -9.91
C VAL A 175 6.30 -9.53 -10.95
N SER A 176 5.08 -9.77 -11.41
CA SER A 176 4.31 -8.85 -12.26
C SER A 176 3.49 -7.91 -11.38
N ALA A 177 3.79 -6.62 -11.45
CA ALA A 177 3.14 -5.53 -10.69
C ALA A 177 2.64 -4.43 -11.65
N THR A 178 2.00 -4.87 -12.76
CA THR A 178 1.46 -4.03 -13.86
C THR A 178 -0.05 -3.94 -13.78
#